data_51734017aa0100da46fa6de5f3ed743b
#
_entry.id   51734017aa0100da46fa6de5f3ed743b
#
_cell.length_a   1.000
_cell.length_b   1.000
_cell.length_c   1.000
_cell.angle_alpha   90.00
_cell.angle_beta   90.00
_cell.angle_gamma   90.00
#
_symmetry.space_group_name_H-M   'P 1'
#
loop_
_entity.id
_entity.type
_entity.pdbx_description
1 polymer ?
#
loop_
_entity_poly.entity_id
_entity_poly.type
_entity_poly.pdbx_seq_one_letter_code
_entity_poly.pdbx_strand_id
1 'polypeptide(L)'
;MENYIKRELEEEIKKYLKSKEILAIIGPRRCGKTTIAEEILSSQKGKINKISFDDIKTLRLFEEDIDAFIEEHIKNYDIVFIDEVQYSKNSGQKLKYIYDNNWTKIIISGSSAAELSIQSVKYLVGRILIFNLYPFSFREFVRAKEKLLEKYLGEDTISKIILERLNKHLEEYVLYGGYPRVVLSESKEEKKKVLEGIFNTYLLKEIREILDLSDDYKLINLMKALSLQIGNIINYDELSKLTGFSYLDLKKYLNILEKTFILKQVKPYFTNKRTEIVKAPKVYFFDLGFRNIIIDNFEKERTDLGSIYENFVFSELTLMEAEPKYWNTKSNAEVDFILEKSGKLIPVEVKLNLNENKITKSFRSFLEKYFSPKGYFLSKSFLGEVKEKKSNIEFLPFVLIEKIKKKLH
;
A
#
# COMPACT_ATOMS: atom_id res chain seq x y z
N MET A 1 -10.92 4.72 22.97
CA MET A 1 -10.81 5.66 21.83
C MET A 1 -12.15 5.65 21.10
N GLU A 2 -12.91 6.71 21.16
CA GLU A 2 -14.31 6.75 20.67
C GLU A 2 -14.47 6.56 19.13
N ASN A 3 -13.42 6.60 18.34
CA ASN A 3 -13.49 6.54 16.87
C ASN A 3 -12.43 5.65 16.20
N TYR A 4 -11.99 4.57 16.87
CA TYR A 4 -11.05 3.65 16.23
C TYR A 4 -11.75 2.82 15.12
N ILE A 5 -11.18 2.84 13.93
CA ILE A 5 -11.60 1.99 12.81
C ILE A 5 -10.71 0.75 12.79
N LYS A 6 -11.32 -0.41 13.08
CA LYS A 6 -10.59 -1.69 13.12
C LYS A 6 -9.87 -1.95 11.80
N ARG A 7 -8.55 -2.21 11.90
CA ARG A 7 -7.68 -2.50 10.75
C ARG A 7 -7.65 -4.00 10.46
N GLU A 8 -7.57 -4.35 9.18
CA GLU A 8 -7.46 -5.77 8.78
C GLU A 8 -6.14 -6.37 9.27
N LEU A 9 -5.06 -5.60 9.27
CA LEU A 9 -3.72 -5.99 9.73
C LEU A 9 -3.65 -6.32 11.23
N GLU A 10 -4.59 -5.82 12.04
CA GLU A 10 -4.62 -6.02 13.50
C GLU A 10 -4.65 -7.49 13.89
N GLU A 11 -5.52 -8.27 13.23
CA GLU A 11 -5.65 -9.71 13.53
C GLU A 11 -4.40 -10.50 13.14
N GLU A 12 -3.69 -10.05 12.12
CA GLU A 12 -2.43 -10.66 11.71
C GLU A 12 -1.33 -10.39 12.73
N ILE A 13 -1.14 -9.14 13.14
CA ILE A 13 -0.15 -8.76 14.15
C ILE A 13 -0.41 -9.53 15.47
N LYS A 14 -1.67 -9.65 15.90
CA LYS A 14 -2.05 -10.35 17.13
C LYS A 14 -1.59 -11.82 17.17
N LYS A 15 -1.51 -12.52 16.03
CA LYS A 15 -1.02 -13.90 15.96
C LYS A 15 0.42 -14.04 16.45
N TYR A 16 1.24 -12.99 16.31
CA TYR A 16 2.66 -13.00 16.62
C TYR A 16 3.03 -12.30 17.94
N LEU A 17 2.05 -11.85 18.73
CA LEU A 17 2.33 -11.19 20.01
C LEU A 17 3.07 -12.11 21.00
N LYS A 18 2.86 -13.42 20.90
CA LYS A 18 3.52 -14.43 21.76
C LYS A 18 4.85 -14.92 21.18
N SER A 19 5.18 -14.56 19.95
CA SER A 19 6.45 -14.93 19.33
C SER A 19 7.60 -14.08 19.91
N LYS A 20 8.83 -14.58 19.85
CA LYS A 20 9.99 -13.83 20.37
C LYS A 20 10.36 -12.64 19.51
N GLU A 21 10.10 -12.72 18.19
CA GLU A 21 10.53 -11.71 17.23
C GLU A 21 9.98 -10.31 17.56
N ILE A 22 10.77 -9.30 17.24
CA ILE A 22 10.33 -7.90 17.27
C ILE A 22 9.26 -7.73 16.19
N LEU A 23 8.12 -7.11 16.54
CA LEU A 23 7.08 -6.79 15.55
C LEU A 23 7.27 -5.35 15.09
N ALA A 24 7.48 -5.15 13.79
CA ALA A 24 7.65 -3.82 13.21
C ALA A 24 6.43 -3.42 12.38
N ILE A 25 5.76 -2.36 12.78
CA ILE A 25 4.65 -1.75 12.04
C ILE A 25 5.22 -0.61 11.20
N ILE A 26 5.34 -0.84 9.90
CA ILE A 26 5.93 0.10 8.95
C ILE A 26 4.87 0.62 7.99
N GLY A 27 4.95 1.88 7.62
CA GLY A 27 4.01 2.47 6.66
C GLY A 27 4.16 3.98 6.52
N PRO A 28 3.44 4.61 5.59
CA PRO A 28 3.54 6.05 5.40
C PRO A 28 3.16 6.83 6.65
N ARG A 29 3.60 8.07 6.75
CA ARG A 29 3.16 8.95 7.85
C ARG A 29 1.64 9.09 7.85
N ARG A 30 1.04 9.23 9.03
CA ARG A 30 -0.41 9.47 9.24
C ARG A 30 -1.33 8.34 8.76
N CYS A 31 -0.80 7.12 8.50
CA CYS A 31 -1.64 5.95 8.19
C CYS A 31 -2.18 5.23 9.44
N GLY A 32 -1.82 5.66 10.67
CA GLY A 32 -2.35 5.13 11.93
C GLY A 32 -1.48 4.07 12.61
N LYS A 33 -0.15 4.07 12.41
CA LYS A 33 0.79 3.11 13.04
C LYS A 33 0.72 3.10 14.55
N THR A 34 0.84 4.26 15.17
CA THR A 34 0.71 4.43 16.64
C THR A 34 -0.66 3.98 17.11
N THR A 35 -1.73 4.36 16.38
CA THR A 35 -3.12 4.04 16.75
C THR A 35 -3.38 2.52 16.75
N ILE A 36 -2.93 1.79 15.71
CA ILE A 36 -3.11 0.32 15.67
C ILE A 36 -2.28 -0.36 16.75
N ALA A 37 -1.06 0.11 17.02
CA ALA A 37 -0.22 -0.42 18.10
C ALA A 37 -0.90 -0.22 19.46
N GLU A 38 -1.41 0.97 19.74
CA GLU A 38 -2.12 1.28 20.98
C GLU A 38 -3.39 0.46 21.16
N GLU A 39 -4.16 0.25 20.09
CA GLU A 39 -5.36 -0.60 20.12
C GLU A 39 -5.01 -2.07 20.42
N ILE A 40 -3.98 -2.60 19.77
CA ILE A 40 -3.49 -3.95 20.05
C ILE A 40 -3.06 -4.07 21.50
N LEU A 41 -2.30 -3.10 22.02
CA LEU A 41 -1.78 -3.09 23.38
C LEU A 41 -2.89 -2.94 24.43
N SER A 42 -3.94 -2.16 24.15
CA SER A 42 -5.07 -1.97 25.08
C SER A 42 -5.79 -3.26 25.44
N SER A 43 -5.72 -4.27 24.57
CA SER A 43 -6.31 -5.59 24.75
C SER A 43 -5.40 -6.59 25.47
N GLN A 44 -4.12 -6.24 25.73
CA GLN A 44 -3.16 -7.13 26.37
C GLN A 44 -3.17 -6.98 27.89
N LYS A 45 -2.83 -8.09 28.56
CA LYS A 45 -2.60 -8.13 30.00
C LYS A 45 -1.11 -8.01 30.27
N GLY A 46 -0.75 -7.49 31.46
CA GLY A 46 0.65 -7.36 31.88
C GLY A 46 1.11 -5.90 31.95
N LYS A 47 2.39 -5.73 32.27
CA LYS A 47 3.01 -4.40 32.34
C LYS A 47 3.45 -3.97 30.95
N ILE A 48 2.88 -2.87 30.47
CA ILE A 48 3.14 -2.34 29.13
C ILE A 48 3.82 -1.00 29.26
N ASN A 49 4.92 -0.82 28.53
CA ASN A 49 5.57 0.48 28.36
C ASN A 49 5.38 0.99 26.93
N LYS A 50 5.13 2.29 26.80
CA LYS A 50 4.99 2.98 25.51
C LYS A 50 5.94 4.17 25.52
N ILE A 51 6.89 4.16 24.60
CA ILE A 51 7.88 5.21 24.43
C ILE A 51 7.94 5.66 22.99
N SER A 52 8.37 6.89 22.75
CA SER A 52 8.56 7.44 21.42
C SER A 52 9.92 8.09 21.30
N PHE A 53 10.58 7.86 20.18
CA PHE A 53 11.83 8.55 19.85
C PHE A 53 11.61 10.00 19.33
N ASP A 54 10.36 10.47 19.27
CA ASP A 54 10.08 11.93 19.23
C ASP A 54 10.51 12.63 20.52
N ASP A 55 10.52 11.91 21.67
CA ASP A 55 11.10 12.41 22.90
C ASP A 55 12.63 12.33 22.88
N ILE A 56 13.24 13.51 22.81
CA ILE A 56 14.69 13.67 22.71
C ILE A 56 15.42 13.01 23.89
N LYS A 57 14.84 13.02 25.11
CA LYS A 57 15.49 12.43 26.29
C LYS A 57 15.55 10.91 26.18
N THR A 58 14.44 10.29 25.82
CA THR A 58 14.33 8.85 25.60
C THR A 58 15.23 8.40 24.45
N LEU A 59 15.24 9.15 23.33
CA LEU A 59 16.12 8.87 22.20
C LEU A 59 17.59 8.96 22.60
N ARG A 60 17.98 10.01 23.33
CA ARG A 60 19.35 10.21 23.79
C ARG A 60 19.81 9.10 24.73
N LEU A 61 18.96 8.69 25.69
CA LEU A 61 19.25 7.56 26.57
C LEU A 61 19.48 6.28 25.77
N PHE A 62 18.62 6.00 24.78
CA PHE A 62 18.77 4.87 23.89
C PHE A 62 20.07 4.94 23.09
N GLU A 63 20.53 6.11 22.63
CA GLU A 63 21.72 6.27 21.82
C GLU A 63 23.01 6.30 22.62
N GLU A 64 23.03 6.85 23.82
CA GLU A 64 24.24 7.06 24.62
C GLU A 64 24.47 5.95 25.66
N ASP A 65 23.40 5.42 26.29
CA ASP A 65 23.48 4.40 27.33
C ASP A 65 22.37 3.35 27.20
N ILE A 66 22.67 2.32 26.44
CA ILE A 66 21.70 1.26 26.14
C ILE A 66 21.37 0.41 27.39
N ASP A 67 22.29 0.26 28.33
CA ASP A 67 22.05 -0.54 29.53
C ASP A 67 21.15 0.21 30.51
N ALA A 68 21.33 1.52 30.70
CA ALA A 68 20.41 2.35 31.44
C ALA A 68 19.01 2.38 30.77
N PHE A 69 18.95 2.47 29.44
CA PHE A 69 17.69 2.38 28.73
C PHE A 69 16.97 1.03 28.96
N ILE A 70 17.69 -0.08 28.96
CA ILE A 70 17.12 -1.42 29.23
C ILE A 70 16.56 -1.48 30.66
N GLU A 71 17.30 -1.02 31.65
CA GLU A 71 16.84 -1.01 33.06
C GLU A 71 15.57 -0.15 33.25
N GLU A 72 15.50 1.02 32.64
CA GLU A 72 14.39 1.94 32.80
C GLU A 72 13.16 1.55 31.97
N HIS A 73 13.36 1.15 30.71
CA HIS A 73 12.26 1.04 29.76
C HIS A 73 11.90 -0.37 29.32
N ILE A 74 12.77 -1.39 29.53
CA ILE A 74 12.57 -2.74 28.99
C ILE A 74 12.34 -3.79 30.09
N LYS A 75 13.25 -3.90 31.04
CA LYS A 75 13.39 -5.05 31.93
C LYS A 75 12.19 -5.37 32.82
N ASN A 76 11.43 -4.36 33.20
CA ASN A 76 10.29 -4.51 34.11
C ASN A 76 8.93 -4.59 33.41
N TYR A 77 8.93 -4.75 32.10
CA TYR A 77 7.73 -4.76 31.26
C TYR A 77 7.60 -6.05 30.48
N ASP A 78 6.36 -6.51 30.30
CA ASP A 78 6.04 -7.68 29.48
C ASP A 78 6.04 -7.32 27.99
N ILE A 79 5.57 -6.11 27.67
CA ILE A 79 5.53 -5.58 26.29
C ILE A 79 6.04 -4.14 26.28
N VAL A 80 6.90 -3.81 25.34
CA VAL A 80 7.37 -2.44 25.11
C VAL A 80 7.07 -2.04 23.67
N PHE A 81 6.40 -0.91 23.49
CA PHE A 81 6.19 -0.28 22.21
C PHE A 81 7.10 0.93 22.06
N ILE A 82 7.91 0.93 20.99
CA ILE A 82 8.83 2.02 20.64
C ILE A 82 8.34 2.64 19.35
N ASP A 83 7.79 3.85 19.44
CA ASP A 83 7.31 4.60 18.28
C ASP A 83 8.43 5.39 17.61
N GLU A 84 8.33 5.57 16.30
CA GLU A 84 9.21 6.40 15.45
C GLU A 84 10.71 6.03 15.55
N VAL A 85 11.01 4.71 15.49
CA VAL A 85 12.38 4.18 15.66
C VAL A 85 13.39 4.68 14.62
N GLN A 86 12.94 5.24 13.49
CA GLN A 86 13.81 5.81 12.46
C GLN A 86 14.57 7.05 12.94
N TYR A 87 14.19 7.70 14.03
CA TYR A 87 14.96 8.83 14.56
C TYR A 87 16.30 8.40 15.17
N SER A 88 16.46 7.13 15.56
CA SER A 88 17.74 6.61 15.98
C SER A 88 18.57 6.11 14.80
N LYS A 89 19.79 6.63 14.67
CA LYS A 89 20.75 6.25 13.60
C LYS A 89 21.24 4.81 13.70
N ASN A 90 21.33 4.25 14.91
CA ASN A 90 21.86 2.92 15.20
C ASN A 90 20.83 1.96 15.78
N SER A 91 19.55 2.18 15.53
CA SER A 91 18.44 1.41 16.12
C SER A 91 18.58 -0.09 15.90
N GLY A 92 19.02 -0.54 14.73
CA GLY A 92 19.12 -1.97 14.42
C GLY A 92 20.10 -2.74 15.29
N GLN A 93 21.29 -2.18 15.58
CA GLN A 93 22.29 -2.85 16.44
C GLN A 93 21.81 -2.92 17.88
N LYS A 94 21.19 -1.84 18.39
CA LYS A 94 20.71 -1.75 19.75
C LYS A 94 19.46 -2.59 19.99
N LEU A 95 18.54 -2.61 19.04
CA LEU A 95 17.38 -3.52 19.07
C LEU A 95 17.80 -4.98 19.02
N LYS A 96 18.87 -5.32 18.27
CA LYS A 96 19.48 -6.65 18.31
C LYS A 96 19.99 -6.97 19.70
N TYR A 97 20.74 -6.06 20.33
CA TYR A 97 21.28 -6.24 21.68
C TYR A 97 20.15 -6.46 22.70
N ILE A 98 19.09 -5.65 22.63
CA ILE A 98 17.90 -5.84 23.48
C ILE A 98 17.27 -7.23 23.25
N TYR A 99 17.05 -7.61 21.99
CA TYR A 99 16.44 -8.89 21.62
C TYR A 99 17.24 -10.11 22.11
N ASP A 100 18.57 -10.05 21.96
CA ASP A 100 19.45 -11.17 22.32
C ASP A 100 19.58 -11.35 23.86
N ASN A 101 19.39 -10.26 24.66
CA ASN A 101 19.59 -10.25 26.11
C ASN A 101 18.30 -10.14 26.94
N ASN A 102 17.12 -9.97 26.33
CA ASN A 102 15.85 -9.78 27.04
C ASN A 102 14.73 -10.65 26.46
N TRP A 103 13.74 -10.96 27.29
CA TRP A 103 12.54 -11.73 26.92
C TRP A 103 11.31 -10.84 26.70
N THR A 104 11.43 -9.55 26.96
CA THR A 104 10.35 -8.58 26.79
C THR A 104 9.90 -8.55 25.33
N LYS A 105 8.59 -8.59 25.10
CA LYS A 105 8.05 -8.41 23.74
C LYS A 105 8.25 -7.01 23.25
N ILE A 106 8.93 -6.83 22.13
CA ILE A 106 9.19 -5.53 21.53
C ILE A 106 8.28 -5.35 20.31
N ILE A 107 7.58 -4.25 20.27
CA ILE A 107 6.84 -3.75 19.10
C ILE A 107 7.44 -2.41 18.72
N ILE A 108 7.71 -2.21 17.45
CA ILE A 108 8.27 -0.94 16.97
C ILE A 108 7.41 -0.37 15.85
N SER A 109 7.43 0.93 15.67
CA SER A 109 6.88 1.59 14.49
C SER A 109 7.91 2.48 13.79
N GLY A 110 7.70 2.68 12.50
CA GLY A 110 8.53 3.58 11.71
C GLY A 110 7.81 4.13 10.48
N SER A 111 8.10 5.38 10.12
CA SER A 111 7.43 6.07 9.01
C SER A 111 8.04 5.79 7.64
N SER A 112 9.27 5.31 7.57
CA SER A 112 9.97 5.07 6.31
C SER A 112 10.56 3.67 6.24
N ALA A 113 10.07 2.87 5.29
CA ALA A 113 10.65 1.56 5.02
C ALA A 113 12.10 1.66 4.52
N ALA A 114 12.47 2.78 3.88
CA ALA A 114 13.82 2.99 3.38
C ALA A 114 14.83 3.13 4.53
N GLU A 115 14.53 3.93 5.53
CA GLU A 115 15.43 4.11 6.68
C GLU A 115 15.48 2.85 7.55
N LEU A 116 14.34 2.25 7.84
CA LEU A 116 14.28 1.03 8.64
C LEU A 116 14.99 -0.14 7.93
N SER A 117 14.81 -0.29 6.62
CA SER A 117 15.44 -1.38 5.86
C SER A 117 16.94 -1.21 5.71
N ILE A 118 17.44 0.01 5.55
CA ILE A 118 18.86 0.26 5.32
C ILE A 118 19.67 0.17 6.62
N GLN A 119 19.14 0.71 7.73
CA GLN A 119 19.90 0.83 8.98
C GLN A 119 19.57 -0.25 10.01
N SER A 120 18.31 -0.68 10.10
CA SER A 120 17.85 -1.55 11.18
C SER A 120 17.74 -3.01 10.79
N VAL A 121 17.17 -3.31 9.60
CA VAL A 121 16.82 -4.69 9.23
C VAL A 121 18.04 -5.57 9.01
N LYS A 122 19.16 -5.04 8.49
CA LYS A 122 20.40 -5.84 8.29
C LYS A 122 20.93 -6.49 9.57
N TYR A 123 20.71 -5.87 10.74
CA TYR A 123 21.13 -6.41 12.03
C TYR A 123 20.09 -7.32 12.68
N LEU A 124 18.84 -7.23 12.22
CA LEU A 124 17.67 -7.93 12.78
C LEU A 124 17.22 -9.14 11.94
N VAL A 125 18.06 -9.62 11.01
CA VAL A 125 17.74 -10.81 10.21
C VAL A 125 17.39 -11.98 11.12
N GLY A 126 16.21 -12.59 10.94
CA GLY A 126 15.69 -13.68 11.76
C GLY A 126 15.20 -13.27 13.16
N ARG A 127 15.09 -11.94 13.46
CA ARG A 127 14.68 -11.40 14.75
C ARG A 127 13.48 -10.46 14.65
N ILE A 128 13.03 -10.13 13.45
CA ILE A 128 12.00 -9.13 13.20
C ILE A 128 10.95 -9.67 12.22
N LEU A 129 9.69 -9.39 12.50
CA LEU A 129 8.57 -9.58 11.58
C LEU A 129 8.03 -8.21 11.19
N ILE A 130 7.94 -7.96 9.89
CA ILE A 130 7.55 -6.65 9.35
C ILE A 130 6.10 -6.71 8.87
N PHE A 131 5.30 -5.77 9.32
CA PHE A 131 3.90 -5.58 8.97
C PHE A 131 3.72 -4.23 8.29
N ASN A 132 3.36 -4.26 7.01
CA ASN A 132 3.17 -3.04 6.23
C ASN A 132 1.76 -2.50 6.44
N LEU A 133 1.65 -1.34 7.09
CA LEU A 133 0.40 -0.63 7.30
C LEU A 133 0.21 0.44 6.24
N TYR A 134 -0.71 0.21 5.33
CA TYR A 134 -1.11 1.17 4.29
C TYR A 134 -2.23 2.10 4.77
N PRO A 135 -2.60 3.15 4.02
CA PRO A 135 -3.89 3.84 4.20
C PRO A 135 -5.05 2.83 4.21
N PHE A 136 -6.24 3.22 4.62
CA PHE A 136 -7.39 2.32 4.69
C PHE A 136 -7.64 1.62 3.35
N SER A 137 -7.88 0.30 3.39
CA SER A 137 -8.47 -0.44 2.28
C SER A 137 -9.89 0.05 2.00
N PHE A 138 -10.44 -0.28 0.83
CA PHE A 138 -11.82 0.07 0.55
C PHE A 138 -12.79 -0.54 1.59
N ARG A 139 -12.51 -1.73 2.10
CA ARG A 139 -13.27 -2.34 3.21
C ARG A 139 -13.20 -1.48 4.48
N GLU A 140 -12.00 -1.06 4.88
CA GLU A 140 -11.80 -0.22 6.07
C GLU A 140 -12.45 1.16 5.88
N PHE A 141 -12.41 1.71 4.66
CA PHE A 141 -13.11 2.93 4.29
C PHE A 141 -14.64 2.78 4.44
N VAL A 142 -15.23 1.72 3.90
CA VAL A 142 -16.66 1.43 4.04
C VAL A 142 -17.04 1.23 5.50
N ARG A 143 -16.20 0.53 6.28
CA ARG A 143 -16.38 0.35 7.73
C ARG A 143 -16.41 1.70 8.46
N ALA A 144 -15.56 2.64 8.06
CA ALA A 144 -15.51 3.98 8.66
C ALA A 144 -16.72 4.83 8.28
N LYS A 145 -17.19 4.74 7.02
CA LYS A 145 -18.29 5.57 6.51
C LYS A 145 -19.68 4.99 6.79
N GLU A 146 -19.81 3.69 6.61
CA GLU A 146 -21.11 3.00 6.72
C GLU A 146 -20.93 1.52 7.04
N LYS A 147 -20.63 1.22 8.30
CA LYS A 147 -20.29 -0.12 8.80
C LYS A 147 -21.26 -1.23 8.36
N LEU A 148 -22.55 -0.90 8.22
CA LEU A 148 -23.56 -1.88 7.82
C LEU A 148 -23.38 -2.41 6.39
N LEU A 149 -22.68 -1.66 5.52
CA LEU A 149 -22.42 -2.07 4.14
C LEU A 149 -21.21 -3.02 4.03
N GLU A 150 -20.32 -3.04 5.02
CA GLU A 150 -19.09 -3.83 4.99
C GLU A 150 -19.32 -5.31 4.68
N LYS A 151 -20.36 -5.91 5.26
CA LYS A 151 -20.68 -7.33 5.07
C LYS A 151 -20.94 -7.70 3.61
N TYR A 152 -21.42 -6.76 2.79
CA TYR A 152 -21.76 -7.00 1.38
C TYR A 152 -20.54 -7.05 0.45
N LEU A 153 -19.37 -6.56 0.87
CA LEU A 153 -18.14 -6.57 0.06
C LEU A 153 -17.64 -7.98 -0.27
N GLY A 154 -18.04 -8.97 0.53
CA GLY A 154 -17.64 -10.37 0.33
C GLY A 154 -18.76 -11.30 -0.14
N GLU A 155 -19.97 -10.76 -0.43
CA GLU A 155 -21.11 -11.54 -0.86
C GLU A 155 -21.05 -11.89 -2.35
N ASP A 156 -21.67 -13.02 -2.74
CA ASP A 156 -21.70 -13.45 -4.14
C ASP A 156 -22.64 -12.61 -4.99
N THR A 157 -23.71 -12.14 -4.40
CA THR A 157 -24.70 -11.27 -5.05
C THR A 157 -25.09 -10.14 -4.13
N ILE A 158 -25.26 -8.95 -4.69
CA ILE A 158 -25.74 -7.77 -3.97
C ILE A 158 -26.89 -7.13 -4.74
N SER A 159 -27.84 -6.55 -4.02
CA SER A 159 -28.94 -5.82 -4.66
C SER A 159 -28.44 -4.56 -5.34
N LYS A 160 -29.18 -4.09 -6.35
CA LYS A 160 -28.84 -2.86 -7.08
C LYS A 160 -28.68 -1.65 -6.15
N ILE A 161 -29.56 -1.53 -5.14
CA ILE A 161 -29.50 -0.44 -4.15
C ILE A 161 -28.19 -0.48 -3.35
N ILE A 162 -27.77 -1.66 -2.90
CA ILE A 162 -26.50 -1.80 -2.17
C ILE A 162 -25.30 -1.49 -3.08
N LEU A 163 -25.34 -1.97 -4.33
CA LEU A 163 -24.30 -1.67 -5.31
C LEU A 163 -24.15 -0.16 -5.56
N GLU A 164 -25.27 0.56 -5.74
CA GLU A 164 -25.25 2.02 -5.93
C GLU A 164 -24.68 2.75 -4.72
N ARG A 165 -25.02 2.34 -3.49
CA ARG A 165 -24.46 2.92 -2.26
C ARG A 165 -22.96 2.66 -2.15
N LEU A 166 -22.51 1.44 -2.39
CA LEU A 166 -21.09 1.08 -2.38
C LEU A 166 -20.30 1.83 -3.47
N ASN A 167 -20.87 1.99 -4.67
CA ASN A 167 -20.26 2.76 -5.75
C ASN A 167 -20.12 4.25 -5.38
N LYS A 168 -21.05 4.83 -4.65
CA LYS A 168 -20.93 6.21 -4.13
C LYS A 168 -19.74 6.33 -3.17
N HIS A 169 -19.54 5.34 -2.30
CA HIS A 169 -18.38 5.28 -1.42
C HIS A 169 -17.08 5.07 -2.21
N LEU A 170 -17.11 4.23 -3.25
CA LEU A 170 -15.95 4.01 -4.11
C LEU A 170 -15.55 5.28 -4.88
N GLU A 171 -16.52 6.06 -5.38
CA GLU A 171 -16.24 7.36 -5.99
C GLU A 171 -15.55 8.32 -5.03
N GLU A 172 -15.97 8.37 -3.75
CA GLU A 172 -15.30 9.18 -2.74
C GLU A 172 -13.88 8.66 -2.46
N TYR A 173 -13.72 7.34 -2.34
CA TYR A 173 -12.43 6.70 -2.07
C TYR A 173 -11.41 6.94 -3.19
N VAL A 174 -11.78 6.82 -4.46
CA VAL A 174 -10.87 7.06 -5.58
C VAL A 174 -10.51 8.54 -5.76
N LEU A 175 -11.33 9.45 -5.24
CA LEU A 175 -11.05 10.90 -5.25
C LEU A 175 -10.14 11.32 -4.10
N TYR A 176 -10.42 10.89 -2.86
CA TYR A 176 -9.77 11.39 -1.67
C TYR A 176 -8.84 10.39 -0.98
N GLY A 177 -8.81 9.13 -1.42
CA GLY A 177 -7.95 8.09 -0.88
C GLY A 177 -8.40 7.53 0.47
N GLY A 178 -7.51 6.73 1.06
CA GLY A 178 -7.73 5.99 2.29
C GLY A 178 -6.97 6.50 3.51
N TYR A 179 -6.29 7.64 3.48
CA TYR A 179 -5.63 8.17 4.68
C TYR A 179 -6.66 8.39 5.81
N PRO A 180 -6.46 7.82 7.03
CA PRO A 180 -7.47 7.82 8.07
C PRO A 180 -8.06 9.20 8.38
N ARG A 181 -7.20 10.23 8.54
CA ARG A 181 -7.67 11.60 8.83
C ARG A 181 -8.48 12.19 7.68
N VAL A 182 -8.16 11.85 6.42
CA VAL A 182 -8.93 12.29 5.23
C VAL A 182 -10.29 11.61 5.21
N VAL A 183 -10.34 10.30 5.47
CA VAL A 183 -11.58 9.53 5.50
C VAL A 183 -12.52 10.04 6.59
N LEU A 184 -11.99 10.39 7.77
CA LEU A 184 -12.76 10.89 8.90
C LEU A 184 -13.12 12.38 8.80
N SER A 185 -12.58 13.12 7.83
CA SER A 185 -12.99 14.52 7.57
C SER A 185 -14.39 14.59 6.96
N GLU A 186 -15.16 15.59 7.37
CA GLU A 186 -16.57 15.73 6.96
C GLU A 186 -16.72 16.45 5.62
N SER A 187 -15.98 17.56 5.41
CA SER A 187 -16.09 18.36 4.19
C SER A 187 -15.01 18.04 3.16
N LYS A 188 -15.29 18.35 1.90
CA LYS A 188 -14.33 18.21 0.80
C LYS A 188 -13.13 19.14 0.98
N GLU A 189 -13.36 20.32 1.50
CA GLU A 189 -12.34 21.32 1.78
C GLU A 189 -11.39 20.82 2.86
N GLU A 190 -11.91 20.25 3.96
CA GLU A 190 -11.11 19.65 5.02
C GLU A 190 -10.27 18.49 4.47
N LYS A 191 -10.87 17.58 3.66
CA LYS A 191 -10.13 16.47 3.03
C LYS A 191 -8.95 16.95 2.21
N LYS A 192 -9.16 17.96 1.35
CA LYS A 192 -8.08 18.55 0.54
C LYS A 192 -7.00 19.16 1.43
N LYS A 193 -7.39 19.91 2.46
CA LYS A 193 -6.45 20.54 3.39
C LYS A 193 -5.59 19.53 4.15
N VAL A 194 -6.18 18.41 4.55
CA VAL A 194 -5.43 17.31 5.18
C VAL A 194 -4.47 16.66 4.18
N LEU A 195 -4.89 16.43 2.93
CA LEU A 195 -4.03 15.88 1.88
C LEU A 195 -2.86 16.83 1.55
N GLU A 196 -3.11 18.15 1.44
CA GLU A 196 -2.05 19.15 1.30
C GLU A 196 -1.03 19.08 2.45
N GLY A 197 -1.51 18.96 3.69
CA GLY A 197 -0.66 18.79 4.84
C GLY A 197 0.19 17.51 4.79
N ILE A 198 -0.36 16.39 4.32
CA ILE A 198 0.38 15.15 4.11
C ILE A 198 1.42 15.32 3.00
N PHE A 199 1.03 15.90 1.86
CA PHE A 199 1.93 16.16 0.73
C PHE A 199 3.13 17.02 1.16
N ASN A 200 2.88 18.16 1.80
CA ASN A 200 3.93 19.09 2.19
C ASN A 200 4.88 18.52 3.26
N THR A 201 4.34 17.80 4.26
CA THR A 201 5.18 17.27 5.34
C THR A 201 5.88 15.98 4.96
N TYR A 202 5.26 15.11 4.18
CA TYR A 202 5.82 13.82 3.84
C TYR A 202 6.68 13.89 2.58
N LEU A 203 6.14 14.40 1.46
CA LEU A 203 6.90 14.45 0.22
C LEU A 203 7.96 15.54 0.24
N LEU A 204 7.55 16.80 0.48
CA LEU A 204 8.47 17.93 0.34
C LEU A 204 9.53 18.02 1.45
N LYS A 205 9.26 17.45 2.61
CA LYS A 205 10.25 17.45 3.69
C LYS A 205 11.01 16.12 3.74
N GLU A 206 10.35 15.02 4.07
CA GLU A 206 11.05 13.75 4.32
C GLU A 206 11.66 13.13 3.06
N ILE A 207 10.88 13.02 1.98
CA ILE A 207 11.38 12.39 0.75
C ILE A 207 12.51 13.22 0.14
N ARG A 208 12.42 14.53 0.17
CA ARG A 208 13.49 15.41 -0.28
C ARG A 208 14.78 15.18 0.53
N GLU A 209 14.68 15.07 1.86
CA GLU A 209 15.80 14.78 2.73
C GLU A 209 16.42 13.40 2.44
N ILE A 210 15.61 12.37 2.25
CA ILE A 210 16.07 11.02 1.90
C ILE A 210 16.76 10.99 0.54
N LEU A 211 16.28 11.80 -0.42
CA LEU A 211 16.84 11.90 -1.78
C LEU A 211 18.07 12.81 -1.84
N ASP A 212 18.36 13.55 -0.76
CA ASP A 212 19.43 14.57 -0.70
C ASP A 212 19.31 15.63 -1.81
N LEU A 213 18.09 16.14 -1.98
CA LEU A 213 17.78 17.15 -3.01
C LEU A 213 17.86 18.56 -2.43
N SER A 214 18.59 19.44 -3.11
CA SER A 214 18.74 20.85 -2.72
C SER A 214 17.48 21.68 -2.93
N ASP A 215 16.68 21.31 -3.93
CA ASP A 215 15.44 22.02 -4.24
C ASP A 215 14.26 21.06 -4.49
N ASP A 216 13.03 21.60 -4.31
CA ASP A 216 11.79 20.82 -4.42
C ASP A 216 11.29 20.73 -5.88
N TYR A 217 11.76 21.60 -6.76
CA TYR A 217 11.18 21.75 -8.10
C TYR A 217 11.27 20.47 -8.93
N LYS A 218 12.45 19.82 -8.95
CA LYS A 218 12.64 18.60 -9.73
C LYS A 218 11.84 17.43 -9.15
N LEU A 219 11.72 17.34 -7.82
CA LEU A 219 10.92 16.33 -7.16
C LEU A 219 9.42 16.55 -7.48
N ILE A 220 8.93 17.77 -7.38
CA ILE A 220 7.54 18.11 -7.71
C ILE A 220 7.23 17.76 -9.16
N ASN A 221 8.12 18.09 -10.10
CA ASN A 221 7.95 17.76 -11.51
C ASN A 221 7.94 16.24 -11.74
N LEU A 222 8.84 15.48 -11.08
CA LEU A 222 8.84 14.03 -11.15
C LEU A 222 7.51 13.46 -10.64
N MET A 223 7.04 13.94 -9.51
CA MET A 223 5.78 13.46 -8.92
C MET A 223 4.58 13.80 -9.80
N LYS A 224 4.52 15.01 -10.39
CA LYS A 224 3.47 15.39 -11.34
C LYS A 224 3.49 14.52 -12.61
N ALA A 225 4.68 14.30 -13.20
CA ALA A 225 4.82 13.47 -14.39
C ALA A 225 4.37 12.02 -14.11
N LEU A 226 4.77 11.42 -12.98
CA LEU A 226 4.34 10.08 -12.57
C LEU A 226 2.84 10.01 -12.28
N SER A 227 2.26 11.06 -11.65
CA SER A 227 0.82 11.14 -11.37
C SER A 227 -0.04 11.20 -12.63
N LEU A 228 0.47 11.81 -13.69
CA LEU A 228 -0.20 11.87 -15.01
C LEU A 228 -0.04 10.58 -15.82
N GLN A 229 0.94 9.75 -15.49
CA GLN A 229 1.28 8.51 -16.22
C GLN A 229 0.86 7.23 -15.49
N ILE A 230 -0.05 7.30 -14.48
CA ILE A 230 -0.50 6.09 -13.78
C ILE A 230 -1.07 5.05 -14.76
N GLY A 231 -0.72 3.77 -14.54
CA GLY A 231 -1.13 2.68 -15.43
C GLY A 231 -0.33 2.58 -16.73
N ASN A 232 0.55 3.54 -17.04
CA ASN A 232 1.38 3.52 -18.23
C ASN A 232 2.79 2.98 -17.93
N ILE A 233 3.42 2.42 -18.97
CA ILE A 233 4.81 1.98 -18.91
C ILE A 233 5.71 3.21 -18.82
N ILE A 234 6.65 3.21 -17.88
CA ILE A 234 7.59 4.33 -17.69
C ILE A 234 8.45 4.53 -18.93
N ASN A 235 8.44 5.75 -19.44
CA ASN A 235 9.40 6.24 -20.42
C ASN A 235 10.48 7.08 -19.70
N TYR A 236 11.64 6.50 -19.45
CA TYR A 236 12.72 7.15 -18.72
C TYR A 236 13.31 8.35 -19.46
N ASP A 237 13.33 8.33 -20.81
CA ASP A 237 13.85 9.45 -21.62
C ASP A 237 12.92 10.66 -21.53
N GLU A 238 11.62 10.43 -21.54
CA GLU A 238 10.61 11.48 -21.34
C GLU A 238 10.69 12.06 -19.92
N LEU A 239 10.74 11.20 -18.89
CA LEU A 239 10.89 11.65 -17.51
C LEU A 239 12.17 12.44 -17.30
N SER A 240 13.29 12.04 -17.92
CA SER A 240 14.56 12.75 -17.86
C SER A 240 14.44 14.16 -18.43
N LYS A 241 13.79 14.30 -19.59
CA LYS A 241 13.55 15.61 -20.22
C LYS A 241 12.65 16.52 -19.38
N LEU A 242 11.58 15.96 -18.78
CA LEU A 242 10.62 16.73 -17.98
C LEU A 242 11.19 17.17 -16.61
N THR A 243 12.07 16.36 -16.02
CA THR A 243 12.54 16.57 -14.65
C THR A 243 13.97 17.08 -14.55
N GLY A 244 14.77 16.89 -15.62
CA GLY A 244 16.20 17.17 -15.61
C GLY A 244 17.04 16.16 -14.79
N PHE A 245 16.46 15.01 -14.41
CA PHE A 245 17.19 13.93 -13.75
C PHE A 245 17.83 12.97 -14.76
N SER A 246 18.99 12.43 -14.41
CA SER A 246 19.61 11.36 -15.20
C SER A 246 18.80 10.05 -15.08
N TYR A 247 19.01 9.13 -16.02
CA TYR A 247 18.41 7.79 -15.95
C TYR A 247 18.73 7.05 -14.63
N LEU A 248 19.96 7.18 -14.13
CA LEU A 248 20.39 6.54 -12.89
C LEU A 248 19.68 7.16 -11.68
N ASP A 249 19.54 8.48 -11.65
CA ASP A 249 18.82 9.19 -10.59
C ASP A 249 17.34 8.79 -10.59
N LEU A 250 16.69 8.75 -11.76
CA LEU A 250 15.31 8.31 -11.87
C LEU A 250 15.10 6.91 -11.30
N LYS A 251 15.99 5.96 -11.63
CA LYS A 251 15.91 4.60 -11.04
C LYS A 251 16.09 4.61 -9.53
N LYS A 252 17.05 5.38 -9.02
CA LYS A 252 17.28 5.54 -7.58
C LYS A 252 16.03 6.13 -6.90
N TYR A 253 15.50 7.20 -7.46
CA TYR A 253 14.36 7.92 -6.87
C TYR A 253 13.07 7.09 -6.91
N LEU A 254 12.77 6.44 -8.04
CA LEU A 254 11.64 5.52 -8.14
C LEU A 254 11.71 4.39 -7.11
N ASN A 255 12.90 3.82 -6.87
CA ASN A 255 13.10 2.80 -5.84
C ASN A 255 12.87 3.36 -4.42
N ILE A 256 13.27 4.60 -4.14
CA ILE A 256 13.02 5.25 -2.86
C ILE A 256 11.53 5.56 -2.70
N LEU A 257 10.86 6.11 -3.73
CA LEU A 257 9.43 6.38 -3.72
C LEU A 257 8.59 5.10 -3.50
N GLU A 258 9.06 3.96 -4.01
CA GLU A 258 8.44 2.66 -3.75
C GLU A 258 8.64 2.23 -2.29
N LYS A 259 9.86 2.31 -1.77
CA LYS A 259 10.18 1.94 -0.39
C LYS A 259 9.51 2.84 0.65
N THR A 260 9.18 4.05 0.27
CA THR A 260 8.47 5.02 1.11
C THR A 260 6.95 5.00 0.92
N PHE A 261 6.39 3.97 0.30
CA PHE A 261 4.94 3.78 0.14
C PHE A 261 4.22 4.90 -0.63
N ILE A 262 4.89 5.57 -1.55
CA ILE A 262 4.25 6.58 -2.40
C ILE A 262 3.69 5.91 -3.65
N LEU A 263 4.53 5.16 -4.35
CA LEU A 263 4.17 4.45 -5.57
C LEU A 263 4.77 3.04 -5.60
N LYS A 264 4.28 2.23 -6.52
CA LYS A 264 4.81 0.89 -6.83
C LYS A 264 5.16 0.79 -8.31
N GLN A 265 6.30 0.18 -8.58
CA GLN A 265 6.72 -0.20 -9.91
C GLN A 265 6.24 -1.62 -10.21
N VAL A 266 5.20 -1.75 -11.03
CA VAL A 266 4.65 -3.05 -11.43
C VAL A 266 5.38 -3.54 -12.69
N LYS A 267 6.09 -4.66 -12.56
CA LYS A 267 6.88 -5.25 -13.64
C LYS A 267 6.00 -6.09 -14.58
N PRO A 268 6.40 -6.25 -15.84
CA PRO A 268 5.68 -7.14 -16.75
C PRO A 268 5.87 -8.61 -16.35
N TYR A 269 4.87 -9.42 -16.66
CA TYR A 269 4.97 -10.88 -16.56
C TYR A 269 5.66 -11.46 -17.79
N PHE A 270 6.73 -12.21 -17.57
CA PHE A 270 7.39 -13.05 -18.56
C PHE A 270 7.74 -14.41 -17.96
N THR A 271 7.67 -15.46 -18.76
CA THR A 271 8.17 -16.79 -18.36
C THR A 271 9.68 -16.74 -18.09
N ASN A 272 10.40 -15.99 -18.93
CA ASN A 272 11.83 -15.73 -18.69
C ASN A 272 11.98 -14.57 -17.68
N LYS A 273 12.35 -14.90 -16.45
CA LYS A 273 12.52 -13.93 -15.35
C LYS A 273 13.58 -12.85 -15.60
N ARG A 274 14.61 -13.14 -16.45
CA ARG A 274 15.59 -12.09 -16.84
C ARG A 274 14.93 -10.97 -17.65
N THR A 275 13.95 -11.31 -18.48
CA THR A 275 13.19 -10.30 -19.25
C THR A 275 12.36 -9.40 -18.34
N GLU A 276 11.76 -9.94 -17.27
CA GLU A 276 11.03 -9.14 -16.27
C GLU A 276 11.90 -8.05 -15.63
N ILE A 277 13.21 -8.35 -15.43
CA ILE A 277 14.13 -7.42 -14.76
C ILE A 277 14.48 -6.21 -15.64
N VAL A 278 14.66 -6.43 -16.95
CA VAL A 278 15.17 -5.39 -17.87
C VAL A 278 14.07 -4.52 -18.49
N LYS A 279 12.83 -4.98 -18.48
CA LYS A 279 11.70 -4.24 -19.05
C LYS A 279 11.22 -3.12 -18.12
N ALA A 280 10.78 -2.00 -18.73
CA ALA A 280 10.24 -0.88 -17.98
C ALA A 280 8.95 -1.28 -17.24
N PRO A 281 8.77 -0.84 -15.97
CA PRO A 281 7.56 -1.10 -15.20
C PRO A 281 6.44 -0.12 -15.57
N LYS A 282 5.20 -0.45 -15.19
CA LYS A 282 4.11 0.50 -15.01
C LYS A 282 4.20 1.11 -13.61
N VAL A 283 3.61 2.28 -13.40
CA VAL A 283 3.56 2.97 -12.12
C VAL A 283 2.13 3.10 -11.61
N TYR A 284 1.95 2.78 -10.32
CA TYR A 284 0.70 3.00 -9.58
C TYR A 284 1.01 3.62 -8.23
N PHE A 285 0.09 4.43 -7.71
CA PHE A 285 0.18 5.01 -6.38
C PHE A 285 -0.49 4.10 -5.35
N PHE A 286 0.06 4.05 -4.14
CA PHE A 286 -0.59 3.33 -3.04
C PHE A 286 -1.86 4.02 -2.56
N ASP A 287 -1.96 5.35 -2.72
CA ASP A 287 -3.14 6.14 -2.35
C ASP A 287 -3.53 7.12 -3.46
N LEU A 288 -4.78 7.05 -3.92
CA LEU A 288 -5.28 7.90 -4.99
C LEU A 288 -5.53 9.34 -4.55
N GLY A 289 -5.91 9.59 -3.30
CA GLY A 289 -6.04 10.94 -2.77
C GLY A 289 -4.70 11.68 -2.77
N PHE A 290 -3.63 10.97 -2.37
CA PHE A 290 -2.28 11.50 -2.45
C PHE A 290 -1.85 11.79 -3.90
N ARG A 291 -2.18 10.90 -4.85
CA ARG A 291 -1.95 11.14 -6.28
C ARG A 291 -2.72 12.35 -6.81
N ASN A 292 -3.99 12.48 -6.40
CA ASN A 292 -4.88 13.53 -6.91
C ASN A 292 -4.49 14.92 -6.38
N ILE A 293 -3.97 15.03 -5.15
CA ILE A 293 -3.47 16.31 -4.62
C ILE A 293 -2.23 16.81 -5.36
N ILE A 294 -1.36 15.92 -5.86
CA ILE A 294 -0.16 16.29 -6.62
C ILE A 294 -0.50 17.03 -7.91
N ILE A 295 -1.61 16.66 -8.56
CA ILE A 295 -2.07 17.29 -9.80
C ILE A 295 -3.27 18.21 -9.59
N ASP A 296 -3.69 18.41 -8.33
CA ASP A 296 -4.86 19.21 -7.91
C ASP A 296 -6.12 18.88 -8.73
N ASN A 297 -6.42 17.59 -8.92
CA ASN A 297 -7.59 17.17 -9.68
C ASN A 297 -8.46 16.22 -8.86
N PHE A 298 -9.61 16.73 -8.38
CA PHE A 298 -10.63 16.02 -7.61
C PHE A 298 -11.99 16.01 -8.35
N GLU A 299 -11.97 16.23 -9.65
CA GLU A 299 -13.20 16.20 -10.46
C GLU A 299 -13.68 14.77 -10.67
N LYS A 300 -15.02 14.59 -10.64
CA LYS A 300 -15.66 13.30 -10.91
C LYS A 300 -15.64 12.93 -12.37
N GLU A 301 -15.80 13.94 -13.24
CA GLU A 301 -15.75 13.79 -14.70
C GLU A 301 -14.35 14.18 -15.19
N ARG A 302 -13.56 13.19 -15.57
CA ARG A 302 -12.18 13.35 -15.97
C ARG A 302 -11.78 12.29 -16.98
N THR A 303 -10.82 12.60 -17.81
CA THR A 303 -10.39 11.73 -18.93
C THR A 303 -9.59 10.51 -18.48
N ASP A 304 -8.96 10.55 -17.30
CA ASP A 304 -8.10 9.50 -16.76
C ASP A 304 -8.83 8.51 -15.81
N LEU A 305 -10.19 8.49 -15.79
CA LEU A 305 -10.97 7.60 -14.94
C LEU A 305 -10.58 6.11 -15.11
N GLY A 306 -10.29 5.67 -16.32
CA GLY A 306 -9.85 4.30 -16.57
C GLY A 306 -8.60 3.96 -15.76
N SER A 307 -7.57 4.79 -15.85
CA SER A 307 -6.32 4.63 -15.11
C SER A 307 -6.49 4.76 -13.59
N ILE A 308 -7.42 5.60 -13.12
CA ILE A 308 -7.76 5.73 -11.69
C ILE A 308 -8.35 4.42 -11.16
N TYR A 309 -9.33 3.83 -11.86
CA TYR A 309 -9.91 2.56 -11.43
C TYR A 309 -8.94 1.39 -11.57
N GLU A 310 -8.05 1.42 -12.56
CA GLU A 310 -6.94 0.47 -12.67
C GLU A 310 -6.00 0.60 -11.46
N ASN A 311 -5.63 1.82 -11.06
CA ASN A 311 -4.84 2.07 -9.85
C ASN A 311 -5.58 1.65 -8.57
N PHE A 312 -6.89 1.84 -8.47
CA PHE A 312 -7.69 1.32 -7.37
C PHE A 312 -7.57 -0.21 -7.26
N VAL A 313 -7.73 -0.92 -8.38
CA VAL A 313 -7.59 -2.38 -8.42
C VAL A 313 -6.17 -2.78 -8.01
N PHE A 314 -5.14 -2.09 -8.50
CA PHE A 314 -3.76 -2.31 -8.07
C PHE A 314 -3.61 -2.18 -6.55
N SER A 315 -4.13 -1.10 -5.94
CA SER A 315 -4.02 -0.84 -4.51
C SER A 315 -4.68 -1.96 -3.70
N GLU A 316 -5.90 -2.37 -4.06
CA GLU A 316 -6.61 -3.45 -3.37
C GLU A 316 -5.90 -4.81 -3.52
N LEU A 317 -5.37 -5.14 -4.72
CA LEU A 317 -4.60 -6.36 -4.92
C LEU A 317 -3.31 -6.38 -4.07
N THR A 318 -2.65 -5.24 -3.92
CA THR A 318 -1.45 -5.10 -3.08
C THR A 318 -1.79 -5.30 -1.60
N LEU A 319 -2.91 -4.74 -1.12
CA LEU A 319 -3.40 -4.94 0.25
C LEU A 319 -3.81 -6.41 0.52
N MET A 320 -4.06 -7.19 -0.52
CA MET A 320 -4.28 -8.64 -0.44
C MET A 320 -2.98 -9.46 -0.48
N GLU A 321 -1.83 -8.80 -0.31
CA GLU A 321 -0.49 -9.41 -0.43
C GLU A 321 -0.22 -10.08 -1.79
N ALA A 322 -0.97 -9.70 -2.81
CA ALA A 322 -0.67 -10.09 -4.17
C ALA A 322 0.43 -9.19 -4.75
N GLU A 323 1.35 -9.78 -5.49
CA GLU A 323 2.34 -9.05 -6.27
C GLU A 323 1.89 -8.99 -7.74
N PRO A 324 1.02 -8.04 -8.12
CA PRO A 324 0.51 -7.98 -9.47
C PRO A 324 1.62 -7.64 -10.45
N LYS A 325 1.57 -8.29 -11.63
CA LYS A 325 2.39 -7.96 -12.79
C LYS A 325 1.46 -7.59 -13.93
N TYR A 326 1.92 -6.81 -14.92
CA TYR A 326 1.15 -6.60 -16.14
C TYR A 326 1.64 -7.53 -17.25
N TRP A 327 0.84 -7.76 -18.29
CA TRP A 327 1.29 -8.51 -19.45
C TRP A 327 1.05 -7.72 -20.72
N ASN A 328 2.07 -7.65 -21.58
CA ASN A 328 1.94 -7.05 -22.90
C ASN A 328 2.75 -7.80 -23.96
N THR A 329 2.42 -7.53 -25.21
CA THR A 329 3.12 -8.07 -26.39
C THR A 329 3.62 -6.95 -27.29
N LYS A 330 4.52 -7.27 -28.21
CA LYS A 330 4.97 -6.32 -29.24
C LYS A 330 3.82 -5.87 -30.17
N SER A 331 2.77 -6.64 -30.30
CA SER A 331 1.56 -6.35 -31.07
C SER A 331 0.48 -5.59 -30.28
N ASN A 332 0.85 -4.96 -29.17
CA ASN A 332 -0.04 -4.17 -28.30
C ASN A 332 -1.21 -4.93 -27.67
N ALA A 333 -1.14 -6.29 -27.56
CA ALA A 333 -2.04 -7.00 -26.69
C ALA A 333 -1.59 -6.79 -25.25
N GLU A 334 -2.53 -6.48 -24.35
CA GLU A 334 -2.26 -6.18 -22.95
C GLU A 334 -3.33 -6.78 -22.02
N VAL A 335 -2.90 -7.23 -20.83
CA VAL A 335 -3.75 -7.56 -19.68
C VAL A 335 -3.22 -6.78 -18.48
N ASP A 336 -4.12 -6.07 -17.81
CA ASP A 336 -3.76 -5.07 -16.79
C ASP A 336 -2.99 -5.69 -15.63
N PHE A 337 -3.48 -6.82 -15.07
CA PHE A 337 -2.79 -7.52 -14.00
C PHE A 337 -2.76 -9.03 -14.20
N ILE A 338 -1.62 -9.61 -13.83
CA ILE A 338 -1.41 -11.06 -13.74
C ILE A 338 -1.00 -11.36 -12.29
N LEU A 339 -1.79 -12.17 -11.61
CA LEU A 339 -1.47 -12.68 -10.29
C LEU A 339 -0.90 -14.08 -10.43
N GLU A 340 0.15 -14.40 -9.68
CA GLU A 340 0.78 -15.71 -9.67
C GLU A 340 0.67 -16.32 -8.27
N LYS A 341 -0.09 -17.43 -8.17
CA LYS A 341 -0.21 -18.15 -6.90
C LYS A 341 -0.10 -19.65 -7.11
N SER A 342 0.82 -20.30 -6.38
CA SER A 342 1.05 -21.75 -6.45
C SER A 342 1.23 -22.26 -7.89
N GLY A 343 1.95 -21.49 -8.72
CA GLY A 343 2.20 -21.82 -10.13
C GLY A 343 1.00 -21.61 -11.06
N LYS A 344 -0.12 -21.10 -10.57
CA LYS A 344 -1.29 -20.74 -11.37
C LYS A 344 -1.29 -19.25 -11.66
N LEU A 345 -1.61 -18.90 -12.91
CA LEU A 345 -1.77 -17.51 -13.34
C LEU A 345 -3.24 -17.13 -13.30
N ILE A 346 -3.52 -15.94 -12.83
CA ILE A 346 -4.87 -15.37 -12.75
C ILE A 346 -4.83 -13.99 -13.40
N PRO A 347 -5.28 -13.86 -14.66
CA PRO A 347 -5.38 -12.57 -15.34
C PRO A 347 -6.57 -11.78 -14.80
N VAL A 348 -6.36 -10.47 -14.61
CA VAL A 348 -7.36 -9.49 -14.18
C VAL A 348 -7.33 -8.33 -15.15
N GLU A 349 -8.49 -8.01 -15.72
CA GLU A 349 -8.71 -6.93 -16.66
C GLU A 349 -9.63 -5.89 -16.04
N VAL A 350 -9.32 -4.62 -16.23
CA VAL A 350 -10.06 -3.48 -15.70
C VAL A 350 -10.77 -2.75 -16.84
N LYS A 351 -12.06 -2.60 -16.74
CA LYS A 351 -12.88 -1.84 -17.71
C LYS A 351 -13.85 -0.96 -16.95
N LEU A 352 -13.83 0.34 -17.20
CA LEU A 352 -14.70 1.28 -16.50
C LEU A 352 -16.19 0.89 -16.63
N ASN A 353 -16.60 0.57 -17.85
CA ASN A 353 -17.97 0.18 -18.17
C ASN A 353 -17.97 -1.14 -18.95
N LEU A 354 -18.81 -2.06 -18.53
CA LEU A 354 -19.12 -3.31 -19.22
C LEU A 354 -20.63 -3.49 -19.21
N ASN A 355 -21.18 -3.97 -20.34
CA ASN A 355 -22.60 -4.23 -20.51
C ASN A 355 -22.89 -5.68 -20.91
N GLU A 356 -21.85 -6.48 -21.19
CA GLU A 356 -21.97 -7.86 -21.66
C GLU A 356 -20.77 -8.73 -21.22
N ASN A 357 -20.94 -10.03 -21.22
CA ASN A 357 -19.88 -11.02 -20.94
C ASN A 357 -18.89 -11.12 -22.12
N LYS A 358 -18.22 -10.04 -22.46
CA LYS A 358 -17.30 -9.99 -23.59
C LYS A 358 -15.84 -10.00 -23.15
N ILE A 359 -15.15 -11.05 -23.54
CA ILE A 359 -13.71 -11.17 -23.33
C ILE A 359 -12.96 -10.43 -24.43
N THR A 360 -11.98 -9.60 -24.06
CA THR A 360 -11.14 -8.85 -25.01
C THR A 360 -10.25 -9.77 -25.83
N LYS A 361 -9.85 -9.33 -27.02
CA LYS A 361 -8.89 -10.07 -27.85
C LYS A 361 -7.55 -10.28 -27.13
N SER A 362 -7.08 -9.26 -26.42
CA SER A 362 -5.85 -9.33 -25.64
C SER A 362 -5.92 -10.40 -24.55
N PHE A 363 -7.03 -10.44 -23.81
CA PHE A 363 -7.24 -11.43 -22.75
C PHE A 363 -7.28 -12.88 -23.33
N ARG A 364 -7.95 -13.09 -24.47
CA ARG A 364 -7.91 -14.38 -25.17
C ARG A 364 -6.50 -14.76 -25.60
N SER A 365 -5.73 -13.82 -26.14
CA SER A 365 -4.34 -14.05 -26.53
C SER A 365 -3.47 -14.46 -25.34
N PHE A 366 -3.73 -13.88 -24.15
CA PHE A 366 -3.09 -14.33 -22.91
C PHE A 366 -3.47 -15.77 -22.55
N LEU A 367 -4.77 -16.11 -22.56
CA LEU A 367 -5.26 -17.46 -22.24
C LEU A 367 -4.78 -18.54 -23.23
N GLU A 368 -4.55 -18.16 -24.48
CA GLU A 368 -3.97 -19.06 -25.50
C GLU A 368 -2.50 -19.34 -25.26
N LYS A 369 -1.77 -18.36 -24.76
CA LYS A 369 -0.34 -18.47 -24.49
C LYS A 369 -0.06 -19.11 -23.11
N TYR A 370 -0.89 -18.80 -22.13
CA TYR A 370 -0.73 -19.24 -20.75
C TYR A 370 -2.03 -19.85 -20.23
N PHE A 371 -1.96 -21.07 -19.75
CA PHE A 371 -3.14 -21.68 -19.14
C PHE A 371 -3.48 -20.99 -17.82
N SER A 372 -4.72 -20.52 -17.72
CA SER A 372 -5.28 -20.01 -16.49
C SER A 372 -6.67 -20.61 -16.24
N PRO A 373 -6.91 -21.29 -15.11
CA PRO A 373 -8.23 -21.87 -14.83
C PRO A 373 -9.30 -20.82 -14.54
N LYS A 374 -8.88 -19.62 -14.11
CA LYS A 374 -9.77 -18.51 -13.75
C LYS A 374 -9.22 -17.19 -14.26
N GLY A 375 -10.11 -16.23 -14.52
CA GLY A 375 -9.77 -14.84 -14.81
C GLY A 375 -10.89 -13.91 -14.40
N TYR A 376 -10.56 -12.63 -14.30
CA TYR A 376 -11.50 -11.63 -13.80
C TYR A 376 -11.55 -10.40 -14.70
N PHE A 377 -12.76 -9.89 -14.88
CA PHE A 377 -13.02 -8.54 -15.40
C PHE A 377 -13.65 -7.72 -14.29
N LEU A 378 -13.08 -6.57 -14.00
CA LEU A 378 -13.60 -5.63 -13.00
C LEU A 378 -14.19 -4.41 -13.69
N SER A 379 -15.38 -3.99 -13.27
CA SER A 379 -16.08 -2.82 -13.82
C SER A 379 -16.93 -2.11 -12.74
N LYS A 380 -17.60 -1.01 -13.10
CA LYS A 380 -18.43 -0.28 -12.12
C LYS A 380 -19.62 -1.11 -11.60
N SER A 381 -20.30 -1.89 -12.45
CA SER A 381 -21.58 -2.47 -12.07
C SER A 381 -21.90 -3.84 -12.65
N PHE A 382 -21.12 -4.31 -13.62
CA PHE A 382 -21.47 -5.52 -14.34
C PHE A 382 -21.09 -6.77 -13.55
N LEU A 383 -22.04 -7.68 -13.40
CA LEU A 383 -21.86 -9.00 -12.77
C LEU A 383 -22.21 -10.08 -13.80
N GLY A 384 -21.32 -11.03 -13.99
CA GLY A 384 -21.54 -12.12 -14.93
C GLY A 384 -20.44 -13.17 -14.89
N GLU A 385 -20.61 -14.20 -15.68
CA GLU A 385 -19.65 -15.29 -15.79
C GLU A 385 -19.70 -15.88 -17.22
N VAL A 386 -18.56 -16.27 -17.73
CA VAL A 386 -18.48 -16.97 -19.03
C VAL A 386 -17.38 -18.01 -18.99
N LYS A 387 -17.61 -19.13 -19.62
CA LYS A 387 -16.62 -20.18 -19.81
C LYS A 387 -15.93 -20.01 -21.17
N GLU A 388 -14.64 -19.72 -21.15
CA GLU A 388 -13.82 -19.62 -22.36
C GLU A 388 -12.85 -20.80 -22.38
N LYS A 389 -13.09 -21.78 -23.27
CA LYS A 389 -12.33 -23.05 -23.35
C LYS A 389 -12.31 -23.78 -21.98
N LYS A 390 -11.16 -23.82 -21.31
CA LYS A 390 -10.96 -24.46 -19.99
C LYS A 390 -10.90 -23.45 -18.85
N SER A 391 -11.12 -22.16 -19.13
CA SER A 391 -11.02 -21.06 -18.17
C SER A 391 -12.41 -20.57 -17.78
N ASN A 392 -12.62 -20.31 -16.49
CA ASN A 392 -13.82 -19.66 -15.98
C ASN A 392 -13.53 -18.18 -15.77
N ILE A 393 -14.23 -17.28 -16.45
CA ILE A 393 -14.02 -15.85 -16.42
C ILE A 393 -15.19 -15.20 -15.71
N GLU A 394 -14.91 -14.57 -14.57
CA GLU A 394 -15.90 -13.87 -13.77
C GLU A 394 -15.83 -12.36 -14.04
N PHE A 395 -16.99 -11.73 -14.15
CA PHE A 395 -17.14 -10.29 -14.28
C PHE A 395 -17.70 -9.76 -12.96
N LEU A 396 -16.99 -8.85 -12.32
CA LEU A 396 -17.33 -8.37 -10.99
C LEU A 396 -17.39 -6.84 -10.95
N PRO A 397 -18.35 -6.25 -10.21
CA PRO A 397 -18.24 -4.86 -9.80
C PRO A 397 -16.95 -4.58 -9.02
N PHE A 398 -16.34 -3.42 -9.20
CA PHE A 398 -15.13 -3.02 -8.47
C PHE A 398 -15.26 -3.21 -6.96
N VAL A 399 -16.41 -2.86 -6.40
CA VAL A 399 -16.71 -2.97 -4.97
C VAL A 399 -16.67 -4.42 -4.44
N LEU A 400 -16.72 -5.42 -5.32
CA LEU A 400 -16.63 -6.84 -4.97
C LEU A 400 -15.23 -7.44 -5.21
N ILE A 401 -14.20 -6.63 -5.37
CA ILE A 401 -12.82 -7.07 -5.63
C ILE A 401 -12.30 -8.06 -4.59
N GLU A 402 -12.80 -8.00 -3.36
CA GLU A 402 -12.42 -8.95 -2.31
C GLU A 402 -12.78 -10.42 -2.61
N LYS A 403 -13.69 -10.67 -3.54
CA LYS A 403 -13.96 -12.03 -4.01
C LYS A 403 -12.72 -12.67 -4.63
N ILE A 404 -11.84 -11.86 -5.22
CA ILE A 404 -10.55 -12.33 -5.73
C ILE A 404 -9.68 -12.80 -4.55
N LYS A 405 -9.63 -12.05 -3.43
CA LYS A 405 -8.87 -12.42 -2.21
C LYS A 405 -9.27 -13.81 -1.69
N LYS A 406 -10.58 -14.05 -1.52
CA LYS A 406 -11.11 -15.33 -1.02
C LYS A 406 -10.70 -16.53 -1.90
N LYS A 407 -10.44 -16.31 -3.17
CA LYS A 407 -10.07 -17.35 -4.14
C LYS A 407 -8.57 -17.44 -4.37
N LEU A 408 -7.80 -16.47 -3.88
CA LEU A 408 -6.35 -16.52 -3.81
C LEU A 408 -5.85 -17.35 -2.62
N HIS A 409 -6.62 -17.43 -1.54
CA HIS A 409 -6.36 -18.27 -0.37
C HIS A 409 -7.03 -19.62 -0.49
#